data_ea25aafbfd1bdace4e2d53b6bb3cb9ba
#
_entry.id   ea25aafbfd1bdace4e2d53b6bb3cb9ba
#
_cell.length_a   1.000
_cell.length_b   1.000
_cell.length_c   1.000
_cell.angle_alpha   90.00
_cell.angle_beta   90.00
_cell.angle_gamma   90.00
#
_symmetry.space_group_name_H-M   'P 1'
#
loop_
_entity.id
_entity.type
_entity.pdbx_description
1 polymer ?
#
loop_
_entity_poly.entity_id
_entity_poly.type
_entity_poly.pdbx_seq_one_letter_code
_entity_poly.pdbx_strand_id
1 'polypeptide(L)'
;MNSQVTPPLAGSFRLGVFDTSVLTSDIVSALGRGEPSSILAGMQYGTLRGFIPHYVWAEVPRVLADSKREGEAFDFRAAEELWWREYIPLLHVVPTTGLPMTPAADKIAHEDLSDIGAAQLTGLIGPVVLLAEDRDLVRHGIAAQDWRKVRAGLGKLGGAETRVRANIALTLHAGGGAARLARLAWAHPVATAVTAAAVGIDAHGLRGRIRPEARVAWKEAGKTLAMVFGTPFFEHEKHEAAWKEVEHGEPGIDLLSQVARTLARSPEPLTQTAILERLSSPLAEPHRRQLDGLGRLLHRFPAFHQAGPGRWQLGRSNVQVSPPAGQ
;
A
#
# COMPACT_ATOMS: atom_id res chain seq x y z
N MET A 1 24.50 2.30 2.16
CA MET A 1 23.93 2.90 0.91
C MET A 1 22.55 3.42 1.28
N ASN A 2 22.34 4.75 1.27
CA ASN A 2 21.02 5.33 1.53
C ASN A 2 20.13 5.04 0.33
N SER A 3 19.27 4.02 0.45
CA SER A 3 18.20 3.78 -0.50
C SER A 3 17.23 4.96 -0.39
N GLN A 4 17.35 5.93 -1.29
CA GLN A 4 16.34 6.96 -1.43
C GLN A 4 15.06 6.26 -1.87
N VAL A 5 14.12 6.10 -0.94
CA VAL A 5 12.76 5.64 -1.22
C VAL A 5 12.16 6.65 -2.20
N THR A 6 12.02 6.25 -3.45
CA THR A 6 11.37 7.08 -4.47
C THR A 6 9.92 7.28 -4.06
N PRO A 7 9.42 8.52 -3.96
CA PRO A 7 8.04 8.74 -3.55
C PRO A 7 7.07 8.01 -4.48
N PRO A 8 6.00 7.41 -3.94
CA PRO A 8 5.00 6.70 -4.74
C PRO A 8 4.34 7.63 -5.75
N LEU A 9 3.86 7.07 -6.84
CA LEU A 9 2.95 7.75 -7.75
C LEU A 9 1.77 8.31 -6.94
N ALA A 10 1.47 9.61 -7.06
CA ALA A 10 0.39 10.22 -6.31
C ALA A 10 -0.92 9.45 -6.55
N GLY A 11 -1.46 8.84 -5.50
CA GLY A 11 -2.73 8.10 -5.53
C GLY A 11 -2.65 6.59 -5.74
N SER A 12 -1.47 5.96 -5.85
CA SER A 12 -1.35 4.56 -6.27
C SER A 12 -0.81 3.58 -5.23
N PHE A 13 -0.63 3.95 -3.96
CA PHE A 13 -0.27 2.93 -2.99
C PHE A 13 -1.50 2.24 -2.39
N ARG A 14 -1.35 0.95 -2.20
CA ARG A 14 -2.36 0.04 -1.67
C ARG A 14 -2.19 -0.11 -0.18
N LEU A 15 -3.28 -0.35 0.53
CA LEU A 15 -3.25 -0.63 1.96
C LEU A 15 -3.32 -2.13 2.18
N GLY A 16 -2.40 -2.67 2.98
CA GLY A 16 -2.42 -4.06 3.42
C GLY A 16 -2.35 -4.14 4.94
N VAL A 17 -3.19 -4.97 5.54
CA VAL A 17 -3.06 -5.39 6.93
C VAL A 17 -2.47 -6.80 6.91
N PHE A 18 -1.48 -7.06 7.74
CA PHE A 18 -0.79 -8.34 7.77
C PHE A 18 -0.96 -9.00 9.14
N ASP A 19 -1.29 -10.27 9.08
CA ASP A 19 -1.25 -11.16 10.23
C ASP A 19 0.12 -11.84 10.40
N THR A 20 0.40 -12.35 11.58
CA THR A 20 1.62 -13.05 11.94
C THR A 20 1.92 -14.22 11.01
N SER A 21 0.92 -15.02 10.69
CA SER A 21 1.03 -16.23 9.87
C SER A 21 1.57 -15.92 8.46
N VAL A 22 1.07 -14.87 7.84
CA VAL A 22 1.50 -14.46 6.51
C VAL A 22 2.91 -13.89 6.52
N LEU A 23 3.25 -13.07 7.52
CA LEU A 23 4.58 -12.47 7.60
C LEU A 23 5.66 -13.51 7.86
N THR A 24 5.42 -14.48 8.74
CA THR A 24 6.36 -15.58 8.99
C THR A 24 6.57 -16.44 7.75
N SER A 25 5.49 -16.84 7.08
CA SER A 25 5.52 -17.55 5.81
C SER A 25 6.27 -16.77 4.72
N ASP A 26 6.07 -15.45 4.65
CA ASP A 26 6.69 -14.59 3.65
C ASP A 26 8.21 -14.43 3.88
N ILE A 27 8.62 -14.25 5.14
CA ILE A 27 10.03 -14.17 5.56
C ILE A 27 10.77 -15.47 5.22
N VAL A 28 10.23 -16.63 5.63
CA VAL A 28 10.84 -17.94 5.35
C VAL A 28 10.95 -18.19 3.85
N SER A 29 9.90 -17.84 3.10
CA SER A 29 9.89 -17.94 1.65
C SER A 29 10.90 -17.00 0.96
N ALA A 30 11.12 -15.79 1.48
CA ALA A 30 12.12 -14.84 0.96
C ALA A 30 13.54 -15.37 1.18
N LEU A 31 13.83 -15.91 2.37
CA LEU A 31 15.12 -16.52 2.68
C LEU A 31 15.41 -17.71 1.78
N GLY A 32 14.43 -18.59 1.57
CA GLY A 32 14.58 -19.75 0.69
C GLY A 32 14.88 -19.41 -0.77
N ARG A 33 14.46 -18.23 -1.23
CA ARG A 33 14.74 -17.74 -2.59
C ARG A 33 15.98 -16.87 -2.70
N GLY A 34 16.49 -16.34 -1.59
CA GLY A 34 17.57 -15.35 -1.58
C GLY A 34 17.18 -14.00 -2.21
N GLU A 35 15.89 -13.71 -2.34
CA GLU A 35 15.36 -12.49 -2.95
C GLU A 35 14.24 -11.87 -2.07
N PRO A 36 14.09 -10.54 -2.07
CA PRO A 36 12.98 -9.88 -1.37
C PRO A 36 11.62 -10.46 -1.83
N SER A 37 10.72 -10.64 -0.91
CA SER A 37 9.36 -11.05 -1.23
C SER A 37 8.61 -9.94 -1.98
N SER A 38 7.49 -10.31 -2.63
CA SER A 38 6.63 -9.32 -3.28
C SER A 38 6.00 -8.32 -2.29
N ILE A 39 5.74 -8.74 -1.04
CA ILE A 39 5.25 -7.87 0.02
C ILE A 39 6.35 -6.87 0.41
N LEU A 40 7.54 -7.37 0.72
CA LEU A 40 8.67 -6.53 1.10
C LEU A 40 9.05 -5.56 -0.03
N ALA A 41 9.17 -6.06 -1.26
CA ALA A 41 9.44 -5.24 -2.43
C ALA A 41 8.35 -4.17 -2.67
N GLY A 42 7.06 -4.54 -2.53
CA GLY A 42 5.95 -3.59 -2.63
C GLY A 42 6.04 -2.46 -1.62
N MET A 43 6.44 -2.75 -0.38
CA MET A 43 6.66 -1.73 0.65
C MET A 43 7.91 -0.88 0.37
N GLN A 44 9.03 -1.49 -0.04
CA GLN A 44 10.27 -0.78 -0.39
C GLN A 44 10.08 0.18 -1.58
N TYR A 45 9.30 -0.23 -2.58
CA TYR A 45 8.97 0.63 -3.74
C TYR A 45 7.84 1.62 -3.46
N GLY A 46 7.22 1.59 -2.28
CA GLY A 46 6.13 2.48 -1.90
C GLY A 46 4.82 2.23 -2.66
N THR A 47 4.65 1.05 -3.27
CA THR A 47 3.42 0.63 -3.96
C THR A 47 2.42 -0.03 -3.02
N LEU A 48 2.90 -0.46 -1.85
CA LEU A 48 2.16 -1.05 -0.76
C LEU A 48 2.50 -0.36 0.56
N ARG A 49 1.51 -0.01 1.33
CA ARG A 49 1.67 0.42 2.71
C ARG A 49 1.14 -0.66 3.64
N GLY A 50 2.04 -1.20 4.45
CA GLY A 50 1.76 -2.29 5.37
C GLY A 50 1.39 -1.79 6.76
N PHE A 51 0.34 -2.37 7.33
CA PHE A 51 -0.09 -2.14 8.71
C PHE A 51 -0.11 -3.46 9.45
N ILE A 52 0.31 -3.44 10.70
CA ILE A 52 0.19 -4.58 11.61
C ILE A 52 -0.40 -4.13 12.94
N PRO A 53 -1.27 -4.95 13.56
CA PRO A 53 -1.61 -4.79 14.97
C PRO A 53 -0.34 -4.89 15.84
N HIS A 54 -0.29 -4.17 16.94
CA HIS A 54 0.94 -4.08 17.75
C HIS A 54 1.44 -5.43 18.30
N TYR A 55 0.56 -6.41 18.52
CA TYR A 55 0.96 -7.73 19.00
C TYR A 55 1.77 -8.52 17.97
N VAL A 56 1.47 -8.36 16.68
CA VAL A 56 2.20 -9.01 15.57
C VAL A 56 3.69 -8.68 15.61
N TRP A 57 4.02 -7.46 16.03
CA TRP A 57 5.40 -7.00 16.17
C TRP A 57 6.25 -7.93 17.07
N ALA A 58 5.70 -8.39 18.19
CA ALA A 58 6.39 -9.29 19.12
C ALA A 58 6.14 -10.77 18.79
N GLU A 59 5.05 -11.07 18.10
CA GLU A 59 4.64 -12.44 17.83
C GLU A 59 5.43 -13.07 16.68
N VAL A 60 5.76 -12.32 15.62
CA VAL A 60 6.52 -12.84 14.49
C VAL A 60 7.85 -13.48 14.90
N PRO A 61 8.74 -12.84 15.71
CA PRO A 61 9.97 -13.49 16.16
C PRO A 61 9.70 -14.74 17.00
N ARG A 62 8.66 -14.75 17.84
CA ARG A 62 8.28 -15.92 18.65
C ARG A 62 7.87 -17.10 17.76
N VAL A 63 6.99 -16.85 16.78
CA VAL A 63 6.53 -17.90 15.85
C VAL A 63 7.69 -18.43 15.01
N LEU A 64 8.59 -17.58 14.51
CA LEU A 64 9.80 -18.01 13.82
C LEU A 64 10.69 -18.92 14.70
N ALA A 65 10.84 -18.58 15.99
CA ALA A 65 11.60 -19.40 16.93
C ALA A 65 10.93 -20.75 17.20
N ASP A 66 9.61 -20.78 17.30
CA ASP A 66 8.83 -22.00 17.53
C ASP A 66 8.88 -22.91 16.29
N SER A 67 8.67 -22.39 15.08
CA SER A 67 8.81 -23.14 13.82
C SER A 67 10.21 -23.75 13.67
N LYS A 68 11.24 -23.04 14.10
CA LYS A 68 12.61 -23.58 14.09
C LYS A 68 12.79 -24.73 15.09
N ARG A 69 12.18 -24.65 16.26
CA ARG A 69 12.19 -25.74 17.26
C ARG A 69 11.43 -26.96 16.76
N GLU A 70 10.36 -26.75 15.97
CA GLU A 70 9.57 -27.80 15.34
C GLU A 70 10.28 -28.48 14.14
N GLY A 71 11.46 -28.00 13.78
CA GLY A 71 12.33 -28.64 12.80
C GLY A 71 12.25 -28.06 11.39
N GLU A 72 11.61 -26.90 11.20
CA GLU A 72 11.62 -26.23 9.91
C GLU A 72 13.04 -25.83 9.47
N ALA A 73 13.35 -26.08 8.21
CA ALA A 73 14.69 -25.91 7.66
C ALA A 73 14.90 -24.48 7.14
N PHE A 74 15.17 -23.52 8.02
CA PHE A 74 15.59 -22.16 7.65
C PHE A 74 16.62 -21.61 8.65
N ASP A 75 17.35 -20.57 8.25
CA ASP A 75 18.24 -19.83 9.14
C ASP A 75 17.42 -18.83 10.00
N PHE A 76 17.23 -19.20 11.29
CA PHE A 76 16.47 -18.36 12.24
C PHE A 76 17.10 -16.96 12.42
N ARG A 77 18.44 -16.86 12.50
CA ARG A 77 19.10 -15.56 12.66
C ARG A 77 18.89 -14.66 11.46
N ALA A 78 19.00 -15.22 10.27
CA ALA A 78 18.72 -14.49 9.04
C ALA A 78 17.24 -14.08 8.95
N ALA A 79 16.30 -14.92 9.42
CA ALA A 79 14.87 -14.59 9.49
C ALA A 79 14.60 -13.44 10.46
N GLU A 80 15.18 -13.49 11.65
CA GLU A 80 15.05 -12.44 12.67
C GLU A 80 15.70 -11.13 12.19
N GLU A 81 16.87 -11.17 11.56
CA GLU A 81 17.53 -10.01 10.97
C GLU A 81 16.68 -9.38 9.85
N LEU A 82 16.10 -10.20 8.98
CA LEU A 82 15.21 -9.74 7.91
C LEU A 82 13.96 -9.05 8.48
N TRP A 83 13.36 -9.62 9.54
CA TRP A 83 12.23 -9.01 10.24
C TRP A 83 12.57 -7.62 10.78
N TRP A 84 13.65 -7.51 11.57
CA TRP A 84 13.99 -6.26 12.25
C TRP A 84 14.56 -5.19 11.34
N ARG A 85 15.33 -5.57 10.32
CA ARG A 85 16.04 -4.60 9.46
C ARG A 85 15.27 -4.21 8.21
N GLU A 86 14.45 -5.11 7.68
CA GLU A 86 13.79 -4.89 6.40
C GLU A 86 12.28 -4.68 6.54
N TYR A 87 11.57 -5.53 7.32
CA TYR A 87 10.12 -5.43 7.45
C TYR A 87 9.67 -4.32 8.40
N ILE A 88 10.17 -4.33 9.65
CA ILE A 88 9.72 -3.39 10.68
C ILE A 88 9.89 -1.92 10.30
N PRO A 89 10.99 -1.47 9.66
CA PRO A 89 11.12 -0.07 9.25
C PRO A 89 10.08 0.40 8.23
N LEU A 90 9.47 -0.53 7.50
CA LEU A 90 8.48 -0.26 6.45
C LEU A 90 7.04 -0.44 6.92
N LEU A 91 6.83 -1.15 8.03
CA LEU A 91 5.51 -1.43 8.58
C LEU A 91 5.05 -0.32 9.53
N HIS A 92 3.74 -0.06 9.51
CA HIS A 92 3.07 0.77 10.51
C HIS A 92 2.52 -0.12 11.62
N VAL A 93 3.13 -0.05 12.80
CA VAL A 93 2.68 -0.79 13.99
C VAL A 93 1.56 0.00 14.67
N VAL A 94 0.35 -0.54 14.66
CA VAL A 94 -0.85 0.14 15.16
C VAL A 94 -1.31 -0.48 16.47
N PRO A 95 -1.32 0.27 17.58
CA PRO A 95 -1.99 -0.16 18.81
C PRO A 95 -3.50 -0.28 18.55
N THR A 96 -4.04 -1.48 18.72
CA THR A 96 -5.47 -1.75 18.53
C THR A 96 -6.25 -1.70 19.86
N THR A 97 -5.56 -1.65 20.98
CA THR A 97 -6.18 -1.51 22.31
C THR A 97 -6.99 -0.21 22.39
N GLY A 98 -8.25 -0.35 22.82
CA GLY A 98 -9.18 0.79 22.95
C GLY A 98 -9.83 1.23 21.65
N LEU A 99 -9.55 0.59 20.52
CA LEU A 99 -10.35 0.76 19.32
C LEU A 99 -11.77 0.18 19.53
N PRO A 100 -12.81 0.79 18.93
CA PRO A 100 -14.15 0.25 19.02
C PRO A 100 -14.23 -1.12 18.34
N MET A 101 -15.11 -1.97 18.87
CA MET A 101 -15.46 -3.22 18.21
C MET A 101 -16.21 -2.90 16.91
N THR A 102 -15.69 -3.40 15.81
CA THR A 102 -16.39 -3.39 14.53
C THR A 102 -17.28 -4.62 14.40
N PRO A 103 -18.33 -4.63 13.55
CA PRO A 103 -19.14 -5.84 13.34
C PRO A 103 -18.31 -7.06 12.91
N ALA A 104 -17.20 -6.85 12.22
CA ALA A 104 -16.27 -7.90 11.84
C ALA A 104 -15.49 -8.42 13.05
N ALA A 105 -14.95 -7.51 13.87
CA ALA A 105 -14.22 -7.87 15.08
C ALA A 105 -15.11 -8.56 16.12
N ASP A 106 -16.38 -8.17 16.23
CA ASP A 106 -17.34 -8.79 17.13
C ASP A 106 -17.60 -10.25 16.76
N LYS A 107 -17.73 -10.56 15.48
CA LYS A 107 -17.86 -11.96 15.01
C LYS A 107 -16.65 -12.81 15.37
N ILE A 108 -15.44 -12.28 15.12
CA ILE A 108 -14.19 -12.97 15.42
C ILE A 108 -13.98 -13.15 16.92
N ALA A 109 -14.40 -12.18 17.75
CA ALA A 109 -14.24 -12.26 19.20
C ALA A 109 -14.89 -13.50 19.84
N HIS A 110 -15.90 -14.08 19.19
CA HIS A 110 -16.54 -15.32 19.64
C HIS A 110 -15.77 -16.59 19.28
N GLU A 111 -14.80 -16.50 18.35
CA GLU A 111 -14.04 -17.64 17.83
C GLU A 111 -12.57 -17.58 18.26
N ASP A 112 -11.89 -16.49 17.95
CA ASP A 112 -10.50 -16.26 18.35
C ASP A 112 -10.28 -14.81 18.79
N LEU A 113 -9.88 -14.65 20.05
CA LEU A 113 -9.58 -13.34 20.63
C LEU A 113 -8.29 -12.74 20.08
N SER A 114 -7.36 -13.55 19.57
CA SER A 114 -6.08 -13.08 19.04
C SER A 114 -6.24 -12.28 17.74
N ASP A 115 -7.27 -12.60 16.96
CA ASP A 115 -7.53 -12.00 15.67
C ASP A 115 -8.35 -10.69 15.70
N ILE A 116 -8.88 -10.35 16.88
CA ILE A 116 -9.70 -9.14 17.06
C ILE A 116 -8.95 -7.90 16.56
N GLY A 117 -7.67 -7.77 16.89
CA GLY A 117 -6.89 -6.60 16.52
C GLY A 117 -6.74 -6.42 15.00
N ALA A 118 -6.58 -7.51 14.26
CA ALA A 118 -6.52 -7.48 12.80
C ALA A 118 -7.88 -7.09 12.20
N ALA A 119 -8.97 -7.65 12.72
CA ALA A 119 -10.34 -7.34 12.30
C ALA A 119 -10.73 -5.89 12.63
N GLN A 120 -10.36 -5.36 13.82
CA GLN A 120 -10.58 -3.97 14.21
C GLN A 120 -9.84 -3.01 13.27
N LEU A 121 -8.56 -3.30 12.99
CA LEU A 121 -7.74 -2.47 12.13
C LEU A 121 -8.28 -2.46 10.69
N THR A 122 -8.67 -3.62 10.16
CA THR A 122 -9.31 -3.76 8.84
C THR A 122 -10.60 -2.94 8.75
N GLY A 123 -11.47 -3.03 9.76
CA GLY A 123 -12.70 -2.24 9.81
C GLY A 123 -12.45 -0.74 9.97
N LEU A 124 -11.38 -0.35 10.67
CA LEU A 124 -11.05 1.05 10.90
C LEU A 124 -10.57 1.76 9.63
N ILE A 125 -9.73 1.11 8.82
CA ILE A 125 -9.09 1.74 7.64
C ILE A 125 -9.67 1.30 6.31
N GLY A 126 -10.65 0.40 6.32
CA GLY A 126 -11.26 -0.14 5.10
C GLY A 126 -11.70 0.91 4.06
N PRO A 127 -11.72 0.56 2.77
CA PRO A 127 -11.36 -0.75 2.22
C PRO A 127 -9.85 -1.00 2.22
N VAL A 128 -9.46 -2.21 2.58
CA VAL A 128 -8.07 -2.66 2.72
C VAL A 128 -7.99 -4.18 2.50
N VAL A 129 -6.84 -4.69 2.11
CA VAL A 129 -6.61 -6.13 2.02
C VAL A 129 -6.01 -6.63 3.33
N LEU A 130 -6.71 -7.54 4.02
CA LEU A 130 -6.15 -8.30 5.12
C LEU A 130 -5.57 -9.60 4.56
N LEU A 131 -4.28 -9.82 4.80
CA LEU A 131 -3.55 -11.03 4.46
C LEU A 131 -3.36 -11.85 5.75
N ALA A 132 -4.04 -12.98 5.85
CA ALA A 132 -3.96 -13.94 6.94
C ALA A 132 -4.09 -15.37 6.40
N GLU A 133 -3.51 -16.35 7.10
CA GLU A 133 -3.73 -17.77 6.83
C GLU A 133 -4.89 -18.35 7.68
N ASP A 134 -5.36 -17.58 8.65
CA ASP A 134 -6.41 -18.01 9.54
C ASP A 134 -7.73 -18.24 8.79
N ARG A 135 -8.33 -19.43 9.04
CA ARG A 135 -9.55 -19.86 8.35
C ARG A 135 -10.79 -19.10 8.83
N ASP A 136 -10.77 -18.60 10.04
CA ASP A 136 -11.90 -17.91 10.63
C ASP A 136 -11.99 -16.51 10.03
N LEU A 137 -10.87 -15.81 9.91
CA LEU A 137 -10.79 -14.53 9.21
C LEU A 137 -11.23 -14.65 7.74
N VAL A 138 -10.80 -15.72 7.06
CA VAL A 138 -11.21 -15.99 5.66
C VAL A 138 -12.69 -16.35 5.57
N ARG A 139 -13.20 -17.23 6.45
CA ARG A 139 -14.59 -17.67 6.47
C ARG A 139 -15.58 -16.51 6.70
N HIS A 140 -15.20 -15.55 7.54
CA HIS A 140 -16.00 -14.35 7.78
C HIS A 140 -15.83 -13.25 6.73
N GLY A 141 -15.06 -13.51 5.67
CA GLY A 141 -14.84 -12.55 4.58
C GLY A 141 -14.09 -11.29 5.03
N ILE A 142 -13.23 -11.40 6.05
CA ILE A 142 -12.40 -10.30 6.56
C ILE A 142 -11.02 -10.35 5.94
N ALA A 143 -10.48 -11.56 5.69
CA ALA A 143 -9.20 -11.77 5.03
C ALA A 143 -9.36 -12.28 3.60
N ALA A 144 -8.34 -12.02 2.78
CA ALA A 144 -8.27 -12.51 1.41
C ALA A 144 -8.25 -14.05 1.38
N GLN A 145 -9.13 -14.65 0.56
CA GLN A 145 -9.31 -16.10 0.46
C GLN A 145 -8.04 -16.84 0.04
N ASP A 146 -7.21 -16.23 -0.79
CA ASP A 146 -5.92 -16.79 -1.26
C ASP A 146 -4.85 -15.70 -1.21
N TRP A 147 -4.26 -15.52 -0.04
CA TRP A 147 -3.22 -14.50 0.16
C TRP A 147 -1.96 -14.76 -0.70
N ARG A 148 -1.66 -16.01 -1.06
CA ARG A 148 -0.50 -16.33 -1.91
C ARG A 148 -0.70 -15.81 -3.32
N LYS A 149 -1.93 -15.89 -3.82
CA LYS A 149 -2.32 -15.33 -5.12
C LYS A 149 -2.26 -13.79 -5.10
N VAL A 150 -2.74 -13.18 -4.01
CA VAL A 150 -2.65 -11.73 -3.80
C VAL A 150 -1.19 -11.28 -3.76
N ARG A 151 -0.33 -11.98 -3.02
CA ARG A 151 1.12 -11.74 -2.97
C ARG A 151 1.76 -11.83 -4.37
N ALA A 152 1.43 -12.86 -5.14
CA ALA A 152 1.93 -13.00 -6.51
C ALA A 152 1.46 -11.84 -7.41
N GLY A 153 0.23 -11.36 -7.21
CA GLY A 153 -0.31 -10.17 -7.86
C GLY A 153 0.49 -8.91 -7.54
N LEU A 154 0.87 -8.71 -6.27
CA LEU A 154 1.73 -7.59 -5.85
C LEU A 154 3.08 -7.56 -6.56
N GLY A 155 3.71 -8.71 -6.73
CA GLY A 155 4.98 -8.80 -7.46
C GLY A 155 4.85 -8.34 -8.91
N LYS A 156 3.75 -8.72 -9.58
CA LYS A 156 3.46 -8.30 -10.95
C LYS A 156 3.13 -6.80 -11.04
N LEU A 157 2.39 -6.27 -10.05
CA LEU A 157 2.11 -4.84 -9.93
C LEU A 157 3.38 -4.02 -9.75
N GLY A 158 4.24 -4.40 -8.81
CA GLY A 158 5.52 -3.71 -8.57
C GLY A 158 6.42 -3.73 -9.81
N GLY A 159 6.46 -4.86 -10.53
CA GLY A 159 7.18 -4.96 -11.79
C GLY A 159 6.60 -4.07 -12.90
N ALA A 160 5.27 -3.97 -13.01
CA ALA A 160 4.60 -3.09 -13.97
C ALA A 160 4.85 -1.61 -13.62
N GLU A 161 4.71 -1.22 -12.35
CA GLU A 161 4.96 0.15 -11.90
C GLU A 161 6.42 0.57 -12.07
N THR A 162 7.37 -0.31 -11.82
CA THR A 162 8.80 -0.05 -12.06
C THR A 162 9.08 0.19 -13.53
N ARG A 163 8.48 -0.60 -14.43
CA ARG A 163 8.59 -0.41 -15.88
C ARG A 163 7.98 0.91 -16.34
N VAL A 164 6.79 1.26 -15.83
CA VAL A 164 6.14 2.55 -16.12
C VAL A 164 7.03 3.71 -15.67
N ARG A 165 7.57 3.66 -14.44
CA ARG A 165 8.48 4.70 -13.92
C ARG A 165 9.76 4.84 -14.75
N ALA A 166 10.38 3.71 -15.11
CA ALA A 166 11.58 3.71 -15.95
C ALA A 166 11.30 4.33 -17.33
N ASN A 167 10.17 3.99 -17.93
CA ASN A 167 9.75 4.52 -19.23
C ASN A 167 9.44 6.02 -19.16
N ILE A 168 8.79 6.49 -18.08
CA ILE A 168 8.56 7.91 -17.85
C ILE A 168 9.88 8.65 -17.65
N ALA A 169 10.81 8.11 -16.86
CA ALA A 169 12.12 8.72 -16.63
C ALA A 169 12.94 8.82 -17.94
N LEU A 170 12.96 7.76 -18.75
CA LEU A 170 13.58 7.77 -20.07
C LEU A 170 12.98 8.84 -20.99
N THR A 171 11.64 8.95 -20.99
CA THR A 171 10.93 9.95 -21.81
C THR A 171 11.21 11.38 -21.35
N LEU A 172 11.36 11.60 -20.03
CA LEU A 172 11.72 12.89 -19.46
C LEU A 172 13.16 13.32 -19.85
N HIS A 173 14.08 12.38 -19.95
CA HIS A 173 15.47 12.65 -20.35
C HIS A 173 15.63 12.88 -21.85
N ALA A 174 14.69 12.39 -22.68
CA ALA A 174 14.79 12.44 -24.14
C ALA A 174 14.33 13.76 -24.79
N GLY A 175 13.79 14.75 -24.04
CA GLY A 175 13.47 16.07 -24.60
C GLY A 175 12.29 16.82 -23.98
N GLY A 176 12.31 18.14 -24.02
CA GLY A 176 11.39 19.04 -23.30
C GLY A 176 9.89 18.99 -23.68
N GLY A 177 9.51 18.48 -24.86
CA GLY A 177 8.10 18.25 -25.24
C GLY A 177 7.52 17.00 -24.57
N ALA A 178 8.34 15.99 -24.35
CA ALA A 178 8.01 14.76 -23.64
C ALA A 178 7.75 15.01 -22.15
N ALA A 179 8.32 16.05 -21.54
CA ALA A 179 8.11 16.39 -20.13
C ALA A 179 6.66 16.80 -19.82
N ARG A 180 5.97 17.47 -20.74
CA ARG A 180 4.53 17.79 -20.58
C ARG A 180 3.65 16.55 -20.71
N LEU A 181 3.92 15.68 -21.68
CA LEU A 181 3.21 14.42 -21.85
C LEU A 181 3.45 13.47 -20.67
N ALA A 182 4.67 13.40 -20.16
CA ALA A 182 4.99 12.60 -19.02
C ALA A 182 4.32 13.11 -17.71
N ARG A 183 4.19 14.42 -17.50
CA ARG A 183 3.43 14.98 -16.38
C ARG A 183 1.93 14.69 -16.48
N LEU A 184 1.37 14.75 -17.68
CA LEU A 184 -0.03 14.38 -17.95
C LEU A 184 -0.26 12.88 -17.77
N ALA A 185 0.64 12.02 -18.25
CA ALA A 185 0.60 10.59 -18.04
C ALA A 185 0.72 10.22 -16.55
N TRP A 186 1.53 10.96 -15.80
CA TRP A 186 1.69 10.81 -14.38
C TRP A 186 0.43 11.19 -13.58
N ALA A 187 -0.21 12.32 -13.95
CA ALA A 187 -1.41 12.80 -13.28
C ALA A 187 -2.68 12.02 -13.65
N HIS A 188 -2.75 11.50 -14.89
CA HIS A 188 -3.95 10.86 -15.44
C HIS A 188 -3.57 9.72 -16.39
N PRO A 189 -3.08 8.56 -15.87
CA PRO A 189 -2.57 7.46 -16.72
C PRO A 189 -3.62 6.93 -17.70
N VAL A 190 -4.86 6.76 -17.27
CA VAL A 190 -5.97 6.31 -18.12
C VAL A 190 -6.33 7.35 -19.17
N ALA A 191 -6.43 8.62 -18.79
CA ALA A 191 -6.73 9.71 -19.71
C ALA A 191 -5.63 9.87 -20.76
N THR A 192 -4.37 9.62 -20.40
CA THR A 192 -3.22 9.72 -21.32
C THR A 192 -3.19 8.54 -22.29
N ALA A 193 -3.52 7.33 -21.85
CA ALA A 193 -3.64 6.17 -22.72
C ALA A 193 -4.81 6.36 -23.72
N VAL A 194 -5.96 6.87 -23.25
CA VAL A 194 -7.12 7.21 -24.08
C VAL A 194 -6.77 8.37 -25.05
N THR A 195 -6.06 9.40 -24.58
CA THR A 195 -5.64 10.54 -25.43
C THR A 195 -4.61 10.10 -26.46
N ALA A 196 -3.67 9.22 -26.12
CA ALA A 196 -2.72 8.66 -27.07
C ALA A 196 -3.40 7.77 -28.12
N ALA A 197 -4.42 7.00 -27.70
CA ALA A 197 -5.28 6.23 -28.62
C ALA A 197 -6.16 7.14 -29.50
N ALA A 198 -6.74 8.21 -28.93
CA ALA A 198 -7.56 9.20 -29.62
C ALA A 198 -6.72 10.03 -30.62
N VAL A 199 -5.51 10.44 -30.24
CA VAL A 199 -4.56 11.11 -31.16
C VAL A 199 -4.16 10.17 -32.30
N GLY A 200 -4.04 8.85 -32.03
CA GLY A 200 -3.88 7.83 -33.06
C GLY A 200 -5.09 7.72 -34.00
N ILE A 201 -6.29 7.88 -33.48
CA ILE A 201 -7.55 7.86 -34.23
C ILE A 201 -7.76 9.18 -35.02
N ASP A 202 -7.46 10.32 -34.39
CA ASP A 202 -7.58 11.65 -35.04
C ASP A 202 -6.52 11.88 -36.12
N ALA A 203 -5.35 11.25 -35.99
CA ALA A 203 -4.37 11.18 -37.09
C ALA A 203 -4.93 10.46 -38.33
N HIS A 204 -6.00 9.66 -38.20
CA HIS A 204 -6.75 9.11 -39.31
C HIS A 204 -7.62 10.18 -40.01
N GLY A 205 -8.18 11.14 -39.26
CA GLY A 205 -8.94 12.28 -39.81
C GLY A 205 -8.07 13.32 -40.52
N LEU A 206 -6.81 13.47 -40.10
CA LEU A 206 -5.83 14.40 -40.67
C LEU A 206 -5.05 13.81 -41.87
N ARG A 207 -5.42 12.63 -42.34
CA ARG A 207 -4.73 11.88 -43.40
C ARG A 207 -4.46 12.66 -44.70
N GLY A 208 -5.22 13.72 -44.96
CA GLY A 208 -5.05 14.54 -46.17
C GLY A 208 -3.96 15.62 -46.10
N ARG A 209 -3.48 15.97 -44.89
CA ARG A 209 -2.62 17.17 -44.70
C ARG A 209 -1.19 16.88 -44.23
N ILE A 210 -0.86 15.63 -43.87
CA ILE A 210 0.45 15.26 -43.33
C ILE A 210 1.34 14.67 -44.45
N ARG A 211 2.57 15.18 -44.58
CA ARG A 211 3.56 14.65 -45.55
C ARG A 211 3.80 13.15 -45.33
N PRO A 212 4.01 12.37 -46.42
CA PRO A 212 4.20 10.91 -46.33
C PRO A 212 5.28 10.47 -45.34
N GLU A 213 6.36 11.20 -45.24
CA GLU A 213 7.48 10.91 -44.33
C GLU A 213 7.10 11.11 -42.87
N ALA A 214 6.28 12.14 -42.57
CA ALA A 214 5.76 12.38 -41.23
C ALA A 214 4.75 11.29 -40.79
N ARG A 215 4.03 10.67 -41.74
CA ARG A 215 3.11 9.54 -41.43
C ARG A 215 3.86 8.30 -40.98
N VAL A 216 4.98 7.99 -41.58
CA VAL A 216 5.82 6.84 -41.17
C VAL A 216 6.38 7.09 -39.78
N ALA A 217 6.94 8.30 -39.55
CA ALA A 217 7.44 8.67 -38.21
C ALA A 217 6.37 8.66 -37.14
N TRP A 218 5.15 9.15 -37.43
CA TRP A 218 4.01 9.10 -36.50
C TRP A 218 3.52 7.66 -36.23
N LYS A 219 3.49 6.82 -37.25
CA LYS A 219 3.09 5.41 -37.10
C LYS A 219 4.10 4.64 -36.23
N GLU A 220 5.38 4.88 -36.42
CA GLU A 220 6.45 4.27 -35.62
C GLU A 220 6.48 4.86 -34.20
N ALA A 221 6.30 6.16 -34.04
CA ALA A 221 6.16 6.80 -32.74
C ALA A 221 4.92 6.27 -31.99
N GLY A 222 3.79 6.10 -32.67
CA GLY A 222 2.57 5.50 -32.11
C GLY A 222 2.77 4.06 -31.67
N LYS A 223 3.45 3.23 -32.47
CA LYS A 223 3.80 1.85 -32.08
C LYS A 223 4.74 1.83 -30.87
N THR A 224 5.75 2.69 -30.88
CA THR A 224 6.71 2.79 -29.76
C THR A 224 6.00 3.25 -28.49
N LEU A 225 5.11 4.25 -28.56
CA LEU A 225 4.30 4.69 -27.44
C LEU A 225 3.36 3.59 -26.95
N ALA A 226 2.69 2.87 -27.84
CA ALA A 226 1.83 1.75 -27.46
C ALA A 226 2.63 0.59 -26.82
N MET A 227 3.84 0.32 -27.30
CA MET A 227 4.70 -0.72 -26.73
C MET A 227 5.30 -0.29 -25.37
N VAL A 228 5.70 0.98 -25.26
CA VAL A 228 6.33 1.53 -24.05
C VAL A 228 5.31 1.75 -22.93
N PHE A 229 4.11 2.21 -23.26
CA PHE A 229 3.08 2.56 -22.29
C PHE A 229 1.90 1.59 -22.25
N GLY A 230 1.54 0.95 -23.36
CA GLY A 230 0.31 0.15 -23.43
C GLY A 230 0.36 -1.12 -22.57
N THR A 231 1.31 -2.00 -22.83
CA THR A 231 1.39 -3.29 -22.12
C THR A 231 1.56 -3.16 -20.60
N PRO A 232 2.50 -2.33 -20.08
CA PRO A 232 2.64 -2.14 -18.63
C PRO A 232 1.40 -1.52 -17.99
N PHE A 233 0.67 -0.64 -18.68
CA PHE A 233 -0.57 -0.05 -18.15
C PHE A 233 -1.71 -1.06 -18.08
N PHE A 234 -1.91 -1.88 -19.11
CA PHE A 234 -2.93 -2.94 -19.08
C PHE A 234 -2.64 -3.99 -18.01
N GLU A 235 -1.37 -4.36 -17.82
CA GLU A 235 -0.97 -5.24 -16.74
C GLU A 235 -1.25 -4.59 -15.37
N HIS A 236 -0.92 -3.30 -15.23
CA HIS A 236 -1.21 -2.56 -14.00
C HIS A 236 -2.71 -2.52 -13.70
N GLU A 237 -3.55 -2.11 -14.64
CA GLU A 237 -5.01 -2.05 -14.46
C GLU A 237 -5.61 -3.41 -14.09
N LYS A 238 -5.17 -4.48 -14.75
CA LYS A 238 -5.61 -5.84 -14.46
C LYS A 238 -5.29 -6.26 -13.03
N HIS A 239 -4.08 -5.99 -12.57
CA HIS A 239 -3.65 -6.38 -11.23
C HIS A 239 -4.20 -5.44 -10.16
N GLU A 240 -4.43 -4.17 -10.49
CA GLU A 240 -5.15 -3.22 -9.63
C GLU A 240 -6.61 -3.64 -9.42
N ALA A 241 -7.30 -4.06 -10.49
CA ALA A 241 -8.65 -4.59 -10.38
C ALA A 241 -8.69 -5.85 -9.49
N ALA A 242 -7.75 -6.78 -9.68
CA ALA A 242 -7.65 -7.97 -8.85
C ALA A 242 -7.33 -7.65 -7.37
N TRP A 243 -6.57 -6.59 -7.10
CA TRP A 243 -6.36 -6.12 -5.72
C TRP A 243 -7.65 -5.58 -5.12
N LYS A 244 -8.39 -4.76 -5.88
CA LYS A 244 -9.68 -4.19 -5.42
C LYS A 244 -10.76 -5.24 -5.17
N GLU A 245 -10.74 -6.35 -5.90
CA GLU A 245 -11.68 -7.47 -5.68
C GLU A 245 -11.47 -8.15 -4.32
N VAL A 246 -10.26 -8.07 -3.76
CA VAL A 246 -9.94 -8.67 -2.45
C VAL A 246 -9.83 -7.64 -1.33
N GLU A 247 -10.13 -6.37 -1.59
CA GLU A 247 -10.28 -5.36 -0.54
C GLU A 247 -11.53 -5.65 0.28
N HIS A 248 -11.37 -5.62 1.59
CA HIS A 248 -12.43 -5.84 2.57
C HIS A 248 -12.68 -4.61 3.42
N GLY A 249 -13.84 -4.57 4.05
CA GLY A 249 -14.27 -3.49 4.91
C GLY A 249 -14.93 -2.34 4.15
N GLU A 250 -16.13 -2.00 4.58
CA GLU A 250 -16.81 -0.79 4.10
C GLU A 250 -16.15 0.46 4.70
N PRO A 251 -16.13 1.57 3.95
CA PRO A 251 -15.63 2.82 4.49
C PRO A 251 -16.48 3.25 5.70
N GLY A 252 -15.93 3.21 6.90
CA GLY A 252 -16.60 3.74 8.09
C GLY A 252 -16.96 5.21 7.90
N ILE A 253 -18.18 5.58 8.29
CA ILE A 253 -18.70 6.95 8.18
C ILE A 253 -18.43 7.79 9.41
N ASP A 254 -18.07 7.16 10.53
CA ASP A 254 -17.71 7.85 11.76
C ASP A 254 -16.39 8.61 11.65
N LEU A 255 -16.21 9.61 12.48
CA LEU A 255 -15.04 10.50 12.43
C LEU A 255 -13.72 9.73 12.67
N LEU A 256 -13.73 8.74 13.58
CA LEU A 256 -12.56 7.94 13.89
C LEU A 256 -12.06 7.17 12.67
N SER A 257 -12.95 6.48 11.97
CA SER A 257 -12.64 5.72 10.75
C SER A 257 -12.22 6.64 9.61
N GLN A 258 -12.86 7.79 9.43
CA GLN A 258 -12.48 8.77 8.41
C GLN A 258 -11.06 9.32 8.66
N VAL A 259 -10.73 9.68 9.91
CA VAL A 259 -9.39 10.17 10.29
C VAL A 259 -8.35 9.07 10.11
N ALA A 260 -8.62 7.85 10.59
CA ALA A 260 -7.70 6.73 10.43
C ALA A 260 -7.40 6.43 8.97
N ARG A 261 -8.42 6.38 8.13
CA ARG A 261 -8.28 6.15 6.69
C ARG A 261 -7.54 7.29 5.99
N THR A 262 -7.81 8.55 6.36
CA THR A 262 -7.09 9.71 5.83
C THR A 262 -5.60 9.63 6.14
N LEU A 263 -5.24 9.26 7.37
CA LEU A 263 -3.85 9.08 7.78
C LEU A 263 -3.22 7.83 7.14
N ALA A 264 -3.96 6.72 7.05
CA ALA A 264 -3.49 5.51 6.38
C ALA A 264 -3.16 5.74 4.91
N ARG A 265 -3.93 6.58 4.22
CA ARG A 265 -3.75 6.91 2.80
C ARG A 265 -2.81 8.09 2.55
N SER A 266 -2.29 8.74 3.58
CA SER A 266 -1.33 9.84 3.41
C SER A 266 0.11 9.31 3.37
N PRO A 267 0.91 9.67 2.35
CA PRO A 267 2.32 9.25 2.29
C PRO A 267 3.16 9.85 3.42
N GLU A 268 2.75 10.99 3.95
CA GLU A 268 3.45 11.73 5.00
C GLU A 268 2.53 12.01 6.19
N PRO A 269 3.11 12.19 7.40
CA PRO A 269 2.36 12.62 8.57
C PRO A 269 1.66 13.97 8.32
N LEU A 270 0.39 14.08 8.70
CA LEU A 270 -0.46 15.24 8.46
C LEU A 270 -0.63 16.12 9.69
N THR A 271 -0.78 17.43 9.47
CA THR A 271 -1.27 18.35 10.50
C THR A 271 -2.78 18.17 10.71
N GLN A 272 -3.29 18.59 11.86
CA GLN A 272 -4.75 18.55 12.14
C GLN A 272 -5.56 19.30 11.06
N THR A 273 -5.09 20.46 10.61
CA THR A 273 -5.72 21.21 9.52
C THR A 273 -5.77 20.41 8.23
N ALA A 274 -4.63 19.79 7.84
CA ALA A 274 -4.57 18.98 6.63
C ALA A 274 -5.43 17.70 6.73
N ILE A 275 -5.64 17.16 7.93
CA ILE A 275 -6.58 16.06 8.13
C ILE A 275 -8.01 16.54 7.87
N LEU A 276 -8.42 17.66 8.51
CA LEU A 276 -9.77 18.22 8.32
C LEU A 276 -10.08 18.53 6.86
N GLU A 277 -9.13 19.12 6.13
CA GLU A 277 -9.28 19.45 4.71
C GLU A 277 -9.50 18.21 3.81
N ARG A 278 -9.02 17.04 4.26
CA ARG A 278 -9.13 15.78 3.50
C ARG A 278 -10.31 14.91 3.92
N LEU A 279 -11.03 15.26 4.98
CA LEU A 279 -12.22 14.51 5.38
C LEU A 279 -13.31 14.64 4.31
N SER A 280 -13.94 13.52 3.98
CA SER A 280 -14.94 13.44 2.91
C SER A 280 -16.25 14.19 3.21
N SER A 281 -16.50 14.47 4.48
CA SER A 281 -17.68 15.22 4.92
C SER A 281 -17.23 16.38 5.81
N PRO A 282 -17.43 17.63 5.38
CA PRO A 282 -17.16 18.76 6.24
C PRO A 282 -18.08 18.67 7.47
N LEU A 283 -17.48 18.70 8.65
CA LEU A 283 -18.23 18.75 9.90
C LEU A 283 -19.04 20.04 9.93
N ALA A 284 -20.30 19.96 10.34
CA ALA A 284 -21.21 21.12 10.38
C ALA A 284 -20.84 22.20 11.44
N GLU A 285 -19.75 21.96 12.19
CA GLU A 285 -19.30 22.83 13.27
C GLU A 285 -18.30 23.89 12.82
N PRO A 286 -18.17 25.01 13.57
CA PRO A 286 -17.13 26.01 13.35
C PRO A 286 -15.73 25.41 13.37
N HIS A 287 -14.85 25.84 12.47
CA HIS A 287 -13.51 25.27 12.24
C HIS A 287 -12.67 25.07 13.53
N ARG A 288 -12.73 26.02 14.47
CA ARG A 288 -12.02 25.91 15.75
C ARG A 288 -12.51 24.73 16.60
N ARG A 289 -13.84 24.53 16.68
CA ARG A 289 -14.42 23.38 17.42
C ARG A 289 -14.06 22.04 16.77
N GLN A 290 -13.99 22.03 15.44
CA GLN A 290 -13.54 20.85 14.68
C GLN A 290 -12.11 20.50 15.02
N LEU A 291 -11.19 21.47 15.09
CA LEU A 291 -9.79 21.26 15.47
C LEU A 291 -9.66 20.74 16.91
N ASP A 292 -10.40 21.34 17.86
CA ASP A 292 -10.40 20.89 19.26
C ASP A 292 -10.96 19.46 19.41
N GLY A 293 -12.00 19.13 18.66
CA GLY A 293 -12.59 17.80 18.61
C GLY A 293 -11.63 16.78 18.02
N LEU A 294 -11.02 17.10 16.89
CA LEU A 294 -10.02 16.26 16.24
C LEU A 294 -8.78 16.07 17.14
N GLY A 295 -8.30 17.13 17.79
CA GLY A 295 -7.20 17.05 18.73
C GLY A 295 -7.47 16.05 19.86
N ARG A 296 -8.64 16.13 20.50
CA ARG A 296 -9.04 15.17 21.54
C ARG A 296 -9.12 13.74 21.01
N LEU A 297 -9.67 13.54 19.80
CA LEU A 297 -9.73 12.20 19.17
C LEU A 297 -8.34 11.64 18.94
N LEU A 298 -7.43 12.40 18.35
CA LEU A 298 -6.06 11.98 18.06
C LEU A 298 -5.27 11.60 19.32
N HIS A 299 -5.49 12.32 20.42
CA HIS A 299 -4.84 12.01 21.72
C HIS A 299 -5.53 10.86 22.47
N ARG A 300 -6.83 10.63 22.23
CA ARG A 300 -7.59 9.58 22.93
C ARG A 300 -7.20 8.18 22.49
N PHE A 301 -6.92 7.99 21.20
CA PHE A 301 -6.67 6.67 20.63
C PHE A 301 -5.18 6.46 20.37
N PRO A 302 -4.54 5.47 21.03
CA PRO A 302 -3.12 5.15 20.84
C PRO A 302 -2.75 4.75 19.41
N ALA A 303 -3.75 4.38 18.58
CA ALA A 303 -3.59 4.11 17.16
C ALA A 303 -3.01 5.31 16.39
N PHE A 304 -3.24 6.54 16.87
CA PHE A 304 -2.71 7.75 16.26
C PHE A 304 -1.39 8.14 16.94
N HIS A 305 -0.35 8.24 16.14
CA HIS A 305 0.99 8.58 16.63
C HIS A 305 1.40 9.97 16.14
N GLN A 306 1.94 10.77 17.06
CA GLN A 306 2.54 12.06 16.73
C GLN A 306 3.97 11.83 16.21
N ALA A 307 4.15 11.86 14.90
CA ALA A 307 5.43 11.61 14.23
C ALA A 307 6.39 12.83 14.26
N GLY A 308 5.91 13.97 14.73
CA GLY A 308 6.65 15.22 14.88
C GLY A 308 5.74 16.32 15.41
N PRO A 309 6.25 17.54 15.68
CA PRO A 309 5.44 18.63 16.23
C PRO A 309 4.19 18.88 15.39
N GLY A 310 3.02 18.62 15.98
CA GLY A 310 1.71 18.80 15.35
C GLY A 310 1.40 17.92 14.13
N ARG A 311 2.23 16.91 13.86
CA ARG A 311 2.05 15.98 12.72
C ARG A 311 1.66 14.59 13.20
N TRP A 312 0.65 14.02 12.59
CA TRP A 312 0.02 12.77 12.99
C TRP A 312 0.06 11.73 11.88
N GLN A 313 0.20 10.47 12.26
CA GLN A 313 0.09 9.32 11.38
C GLN A 313 -0.66 8.18 12.07
N LEU A 314 -1.15 7.21 11.31
CA LEU A 314 -1.71 5.99 11.84
C LEU A 314 -0.58 5.00 12.15
N GLY A 315 -0.51 4.56 13.41
CA GLY A 315 0.55 3.67 13.88
C GLY A 315 1.92 4.35 13.95
N ARG A 316 2.91 3.59 14.35
CA ARG A 316 4.32 4.00 14.37
C ARG A 316 5.04 3.37 13.20
N SER A 317 5.65 4.18 12.36
CA SER A 317 6.61 3.74 11.34
C SER A 317 8.04 3.98 11.84
N ASN A 318 9.01 3.27 11.27
CA ASN A 318 10.42 3.38 11.66
C ASN A 318 10.66 3.15 13.16
N VAL A 319 9.99 2.15 13.73
CA VAL A 319 10.28 1.75 15.10
C VAL A 319 11.72 1.24 15.13
N GLN A 320 12.66 2.11 15.53
CA GLN A 320 14.02 1.69 15.82
C GLN A 320 13.94 0.79 17.06
N VAL A 321 13.90 -0.49 16.81
CA VAL A 321 14.11 -1.48 17.86
C VAL A 321 15.60 -1.70 17.90
N SER A 322 16.23 -1.29 18.98
CA SER A 322 17.52 -1.90 19.33
C SER A 322 17.22 -3.40 19.47
N PRO A 323 17.88 -4.28 18.71
CA PRO A 323 17.73 -5.70 18.94
C PRO A 323 17.94 -5.98 20.42
N PRO A 324 17.19 -6.89 21.06
CA PRO A 324 17.43 -7.23 22.44
C PRO A 324 18.90 -7.56 22.57
N ALA A 325 19.59 -6.83 23.47
CA ALA A 325 20.99 -7.06 23.76
C ALA A 325 21.14 -8.55 24.08
N GLY A 326 21.97 -9.24 23.32
CA GLY A 326 22.05 -10.69 23.25
C GLY A 326 21.98 -11.37 24.62
N GLN A 327 21.06 -12.31 24.74
CA GLN A 327 21.11 -13.38 25.75
C GLN A 327 21.75 -14.63 25.13
#